data_fede3e45bcfd82e013632155bcccd445
#
_entry.id   fede3e45bcfd82e013632155bcccd445
#
_cell.length_a   1.000
_cell.length_b   1.000
_cell.length_c   1.000
_cell.angle_alpha   90.00
_cell.angle_beta   90.00
_cell.angle_gamma   90.00
#
_symmetry.space_group_name_H-M   'P 1'
#
loop_
_entity.id
_entity.type
_entity.pdbx_description
1 polymer ?
#
loop_
_entity_poly.entity_id
_entity_poly.type
_entity_poly.pdbx_seq_one_letter_code
_entity_poly.pdbx_strand_id
1 'polypeptide(L)'
;MELIRENTTRKVDSLGRVSIPKSMRDRLEINTNDEVEFYLLQTDDGEQYVCLTNHLAGYNKYEMAAKVLNELGLEIPEELEGRI
;
A
#
# COMPACT_ATOMS: atom_id res chain seq x y z
N MET A 1 2.78 11.85 8.31
CA MET A 1 2.52 10.41 8.05
C MET A 1 2.77 9.60 9.31
N GLU A 2 1.97 8.59 9.55
CA GLU A 2 2.11 7.74 10.73
C GLU A 2 2.31 6.29 10.29
N LEU A 3 3.33 5.62 10.86
CA LEU A 3 3.55 4.21 10.65
C LEU A 3 3.00 3.47 11.87
N ILE A 4 1.91 2.72 11.67
CA ILE A 4 1.26 1.97 12.74
C ILE A 4 1.72 0.52 12.68
N ARG A 5 2.37 0.06 13.75
CA ARG A 5 2.82 -1.32 13.84
C ARG A 5 1.71 -2.18 14.45
N GLU A 6 1.34 -3.22 13.74
CA GLU A 6 0.28 -4.14 14.18
C GLU A 6 0.77 -5.27 15.09
N ASN A 7 2.05 -5.38 15.34
CA ASN A 7 2.65 -6.42 16.19
C ASN A 7 2.21 -7.84 15.84
N THR A 8 2.02 -8.10 14.56
CA THR A 8 1.59 -9.40 14.08
C THR A 8 2.42 -9.81 12.88
N THR A 9 2.58 -11.11 12.73
CA THR A 9 3.26 -11.67 11.56
C THR A 9 2.36 -12.71 10.92
N ARG A 10 2.52 -12.92 9.63
CA ARG A 10 1.83 -13.95 8.87
C ARG A 10 2.84 -14.66 8.00
N LYS A 11 2.67 -15.96 7.83
CA LYS A 11 3.53 -16.73 6.93
C LYS A 11 3.00 -16.64 5.51
N VAL A 12 3.92 -16.54 4.57
CA VAL A 12 3.59 -16.67 3.16
C VAL A 12 3.47 -18.17 2.86
N ASP A 13 2.40 -18.60 2.21
CA ASP A 13 2.20 -20.01 1.87
C ASP A 13 2.94 -20.39 0.57
N SER A 14 2.82 -21.66 0.17
CA SER A 14 3.53 -22.16 -1.02
C SER A 14 3.05 -21.54 -2.34
N LEU A 15 1.89 -20.88 -2.33
CA LEU A 15 1.35 -20.19 -3.51
C LEU A 15 1.61 -18.68 -3.48
N GLY A 16 2.41 -18.22 -2.52
CA GLY A 16 2.72 -16.80 -2.41
C GLY A 16 1.62 -15.97 -1.74
N ARG A 17 0.70 -16.59 -1.03
CA ARG A 17 -0.41 -15.91 -0.39
C ARG A 17 -0.11 -15.60 1.06
N VAL A 18 -0.58 -14.45 1.52
CA VAL A 18 -0.51 -14.04 2.92
C VAL A 18 -1.86 -13.42 3.30
N SER A 19 -2.36 -13.74 4.50
CA SER A 19 -3.63 -13.15 4.94
C SER A 19 -3.40 -11.74 5.50
N ILE A 20 -4.30 -10.84 5.15
CA ILE A 20 -4.30 -9.49 5.72
C ILE A 20 -4.98 -9.56 7.10
N PRO A 21 -4.31 -9.10 8.18
CA PRO A 21 -4.92 -9.10 9.50
C PRO A 21 -6.27 -8.38 9.51
N LYS A 22 -7.21 -8.90 10.31
CA LYS A 22 -8.57 -8.35 10.36
C LYS A 22 -8.59 -6.88 10.74
N SER A 23 -7.75 -6.45 11.68
CA SER A 23 -7.66 -5.04 12.09
C SER A 23 -7.30 -4.13 10.92
N MET A 24 -6.41 -4.58 10.04
CA MET A 24 -6.03 -3.82 8.85
C MET A 24 -7.13 -3.82 7.82
N ARG A 25 -7.80 -4.97 7.62
CA ARG A 25 -8.94 -5.03 6.69
C ARG A 25 -10.06 -4.08 7.12
N ASP A 26 -10.35 -4.04 8.41
CA ASP A 26 -11.38 -3.16 8.95
C ASP A 26 -11.03 -1.68 8.74
N ARG A 27 -9.77 -1.30 8.99
CA ARG A 27 -9.30 0.07 8.77
C ARG A 27 -9.37 0.49 7.30
N LEU A 28 -9.06 -0.43 6.40
CA LEU A 28 -9.07 -0.18 4.96
C LEU A 28 -10.46 -0.39 4.34
N GLU A 29 -11.42 -0.80 5.15
CA GLU A 29 -12.79 -1.11 4.69
C GLU A 29 -12.79 -2.15 3.57
N ILE A 30 -11.93 -3.15 3.70
CA ILE A 30 -11.86 -4.25 2.74
C ILE A 30 -12.80 -5.36 3.17
N ASN A 31 -13.79 -5.66 2.34
CA ASN A 31 -14.77 -6.69 2.58
C ASN A 31 -14.56 -7.88 1.65
N THR A 32 -15.27 -8.98 1.92
CA THR A 32 -15.22 -10.18 1.09
C THR A 32 -15.54 -9.81 -0.37
N ASN A 33 -14.74 -10.34 -1.28
CA ASN A 33 -14.82 -10.13 -2.73
C ASN A 33 -14.43 -8.73 -3.20
N ASP A 34 -13.99 -7.85 -2.30
CA ASP A 34 -13.43 -6.57 -2.72
C ASP A 34 -12.10 -6.78 -3.43
N GLU A 35 -11.82 -5.92 -4.38
CA GLU A 35 -10.53 -5.88 -5.05
C GLU A 35 -9.60 -4.93 -4.30
N VAL A 36 -8.33 -5.30 -4.23
CA VAL A 36 -7.31 -4.44 -3.63
C VAL A 36 -6.24 -4.13 -4.67
N GLU A 37 -5.64 -2.95 -4.56
CA GLU A 37 -4.53 -2.57 -5.40
C GLU A 37 -3.24 -2.65 -4.61
N PHE A 38 -2.18 -3.11 -5.27
CA PHE A 38 -0.86 -3.27 -4.68
C PHE A 38 0.12 -2.27 -5.28
N TYR A 39 0.96 -1.71 -4.43
CA TYR A 39 2.05 -0.84 -4.85
C TYR A 39 3.34 -1.31 -4.21
N LEU A 40 4.42 -1.21 -4.94
CA LEU A 40 5.75 -1.46 -4.39
C LEU A 40 6.38 -0.10 -4.07
N LEU A 41 6.65 0.14 -2.81
CA LEU A 41 7.37 1.34 -2.37
C LEU A 41 8.84 0.98 -2.22
N GLN A 42 9.70 1.70 -2.90
CA GLN A 42 11.13 1.48 -2.86
C GLN A 42 11.82 2.75 -2.38
N THR A 43 12.66 2.63 -1.35
CA THR A 43 13.39 3.75 -0.78
C THR A 43 14.76 3.90 -1.45
N ASP A 44 15.38 5.06 -1.25
CA ASP A 44 16.70 5.35 -1.84
C ASP A 44 17.80 4.44 -1.28
N ASP A 45 17.65 3.96 -0.04
CA ASP A 45 18.61 3.05 0.58
C ASP A 45 18.34 1.58 0.28
N GLY A 46 17.40 1.29 -0.62
CA GLY A 46 17.14 -0.06 -1.11
C GLY A 46 16.11 -0.86 -0.35
N GLU A 47 15.43 -0.28 0.63
CA GLU A 47 14.34 -0.96 1.31
C GLU A 47 13.10 -0.99 0.43
N GLN A 48 12.32 -2.07 0.54
CA GLN A 48 11.12 -2.25 -0.25
C GLN A 48 9.94 -2.62 0.64
N TYR A 49 8.79 -2.04 0.35
CA TYR A 49 7.55 -2.28 1.09
C TYR A 49 6.41 -2.52 0.13
N VAL A 50 5.48 -3.37 0.53
CA VAL A 50 4.23 -3.54 -0.19
C VAL A 50 3.18 -2.64 0.46
N CYS A 51 2.56 -1.80 -0.36
CA CYS A 51 1.41 -1.00 0.07
C CYS A 51 0.18 -1.53 -0.64
N LEU A 52 -0.93 -1.62 0.06
CA LEU A 52 -2.17 -2.02 -0.57
C LEU A 52 -3.32 -1.11 -0.14
N THR A 53 -4.27 -0.93 -1.02
CA THR A 53 -5.44 -0.10 -0.76
C THR A 53 -6.70 -0.79 -1.30
N ASN A 54 -7.85 -0.40 -0.78
CA ASN A 54 -9.11 -0.83 -1.34
C ASN A 54 -9.29 -0.17 -2.71
N HIS A 55 -9.48 -0.98 -3.75
CA HIS A 55 -9.67 -0.51 -5.12
C HIS A 55 -10.85 0.45 -5.26
N LEU A 56 -11.90 0.27 -4.47
CA LEU A 56 -13.13 1.07 -4.56
C LEU A 56 -13.13 2.29 -3.64
N ALA A 57 -11.98 2.66 -3.08
CA ALA A 57 -11.89 3.79 -2.15
C ALA A 57 -12.18 5.17 -2.77
N GLY A 58 -12.34 5.24 -4.09
CA GLY A 58 -12.88 6.44 -4.75
C GLY A 58 -11.91 7.57 -5.02
N TYR A 59 -10.61 7.38 -4.84
CA TYR A 59 -9.64 8.41 -5.19
C TYR A 59 -8.68 7.95 -6.28
N ASN A 60 -8.04 8.94 -6.89
CA ASN A 60 -7.00 8.69 -7.87
C ASN A 60 -5.82 8.00 -7.19
N LYS A 61 -5.54 6.76 -7.61
CA LYS A 61 -4.46 5.96 -7.04
C LYS A 61 -3.08 6.59 -7.22
N TYR A 62 -2.88 7.32 -8.30
CA TYR A 62 -1.60 7.99 -8.57
C TYR A 62 -1.40 9.19 -7.64
N GLU A 63 -2.45 9.92 -7.33
CA GLU A 63 -2.41 10.99 -6.34
C GLU A 63 -2.07 10.44 -4.95
N MET A 64 -2.66 9.32 -4.59
CA MET A 64 -2.39 8.68 -3.31
C MET A 64 -0.94 8.23 -3.22
N ALA A 65 -0.42 7.58 -4.26
CA ALA A 65 0.96 7.15 -4.31
C ALA A 65 1.92 8.34 -4.21
N ALA A 66 1.64 9.41 -4.95
CA ALA A 66 2.44 10.64 -4.91
C ALA A 66 2.43 11.26 -3.51
N LYS A 67 1.26 11.29 -2.86
CA LYS A 67 1.13 11.83 -1.50
C LYS A 67 1.98 11.04 -0.51
N VAL A 68 1.95 9.73 -0.57
CA VAL A 68 2.76 8.86 0.30
C VAL A 68 4.24 9.13 0.09
N LEU A 69 4.69 9.15 -1.16
CA LEU A 69 6.09 9.42 -1.50
C LEU A 69 6.53 10.79 -0.99
N ASN A 70 5.70 11.79 -1.19
CA ASN A 70 5.99 13.15 -0.76
C ASN A 70 6.12 13.24 0.77
N GLU A 71 5.23 12.62 1.52
CA GLU A 71 5.27 12.61 2.98
C GLU A 71 6.48 11.88 3.54
N LEU A 72 6.98 10.85 2.83
CA LEU A 72 8.19 10.13 3.19
C LEU A 72 9.46 10.86 2.76
N GLY A 73 9.34 11.99 2.06
CA GLY A 73 10.48 12.71 1.53
C GLY A 73 11.15 12.05 0.34
N LEU A 74 10.44 11.17 -0.34
CA LEU A 74 10.94 10.46 -1.51
C LEU A 74 10.56 11.20 -2.79
N GLU A 75 11.38 11.03 -3.83
CA GLU A 75 11.13 11.63 -5.12
C GLU A 75 9.97 10.93 -5.83
N ILE A 76 9.09 11.72 -6.45
CA ILE A 76 7.98 11.17 -7.23
C ILE A 76 8.49 10.81 -8.62
N PRO A 77 8.34 9.54 -9.07
CA PRO A 77 8.76 9.15 -10.40
C PRO A 77 8.04 9.93 -11.51
N GLU A 78 8.75 10.22 -12.58
CA GLU A 78 8.20 10.96 -13.71
C GLU A 78 6.94 10.33 -14.30
N GLU A 79 6.92 9.01 -14.37
CA GLU A 79 5.76 8.27 -14.87
C GLU A 79 4.52 8.53 -14.01
N LEU A 80 4.71 8.73 -12.71
CA LEU A 80 3.62 8.98 -11.79
C LEU A 80 3.14 10.43 -11.88
N GLU A 81 4.06 11.38 -12.02
CA GLU A 81 3.73 12.80 -12.16
C GLU A 81 2.81 13.07 -13.33
N GLY A 82 3.03 12.41 -14.45
CA GLY A 82 2.24 12.58 -15.66
C GLY A 82 0.81 12.03 -15.54
N ARG A 83 0.47 11.36 -14.43
CA ARG A 83 -0.83 10.73 -14.23
C ARG A 83 -1.66 11.34 -13.10
N ILE A 84 -1.10 12.33 -12.44
CA ILE A 84 -1.77 13.04 -11.35
C ILE A 84 -2.69 14.13 -11.90
#